data_ceb5b361e49592f38bfd243c5afcca51
#
_entry.id   ceb5b361e49592f38bfd243c5afcca51
#
_cell.length_a   1.000
_cell.length_b   1.000
_cell.length_c   1.000
_cell.angle_alpha   90.00
_cell.angle_beta   90.00
_cell.angle_gamma   90.00
#
_symmetry.space_group_name_H-M   'P 1'
#
loop_
_entity.id
_entity.type
_entity.pdbx_description
1 polymer ?
#
loop_
_entity_poly.entity_id
_entity_poly.type
_entity_poly.pdbx_seq_one_letter_code
_entity_poly.pdbx_strand_id
1 'polypeptide(L)'
;MRYQHIFHIDDDEDDAEIFLSAALEVSDKVSVEGFYDARTALEKLTGLEALPDAIFLDLNMPIMDGFEFLRQVQNSTALQNVPVIILSTSSHQDTIDKTTRLGADGFITKPSDYNALVTILRPYLI
;
A
#
# COMPACT_ATOMS: atom_id res chain seq x y z
N MET A 1 -5.95 8.37 -11.23
CA MET A 1 -5.42 7.17 -11.89
C MET A 1 -5.96 5.93 -11.20
N ARG A 2 -6.30 4.91 -11.98
CA ARG A 2 -6.89 3.70 -11.42
C ARG A 2 -5.98 2.50 -11.62
N TYR A 3 -5.85 1.69 -10.58
CA TYR A 3 -4.95 0.55 -10.56
C TYR A 3 -5.74 -0.76 -10.63
N GLN A 4 -5.16 -1.77 -11.27
CA GLN A 4 -5.79 -3.07 -11.42
C GLN A 4 -5.04 -4.16 -10.67
N HIS A 5 -3.72 -4.20 -10.78
CA HIS A 5 -2.88 -5.16 -10.05
C HIS A 5 -2.13 -4.43 -8.95
N ILE A 6 -2.42 -4.76 -7.70
CA ILE A 6 -1.84 -4.05 -6.55
C ILE A 6 -1.23 -5.01 -5.54
N PHE A 7 -0.19 -4.52 -4.85
CA PHE A 7 0.36 -5.16 -3.66
C PHE A 7 -0.22 -4.49 -2.42
N HIS A 8 -0.53 -5.29 -1.41
CA HIS A 8 -0.96 -4.78 -0.12
C HIS A 8 -0.04 -5.35 0.96
N ILE A 9 0.61 -4.48 1.73
CA ILE A 9 1.59 -4.85 2.74
C ILE A 9 1.08 -4.41 4.09
N ASP A 10 0.73 -5.38 4.95
CA ASP A 10 0.16 -5.13 6.28
C ASP A 10 0.39 -6.38 7.12
N ASP A 11 0.97 -6.24 8.31
CA ASP A 11 1.27 -7.37 9.19
C ASP A 11 0.05 -7.91 9.94
N ASP A 12 -1.07 -7.20 9.91
CA ASP A 12 -2.31 -7.60 10.56
C ASP A 12 -3.18 -8.39 9.59
N GLU A 13 -3.41 -9.68 9.90
CA GLU A 13 -4.20 -10.56 9.03
C GLU A 13 -5.64 -10.10 8.87
N ASP A 14 -6.24 -9.56 9.94
CA ASP A 14 -7.63 -9.07 9.89
C ASP A 14 -7.74 -7.85 9.00
N ASP A 15 -6.81 -6.91 9.11
CA ASP A 15 -6.76 -5.74 8.24
C ASP A 15 -6.52 -6.14 6.80
N ALA A 16 -5.69 -7.15 6.56
CA ALA A 16 -5.43 -7.65 5.21
C ALA A 16 -6.68 -8.23 4.58
N GLU A 17 -7.47 -9.00 5.33
CA GLU A 17 -8.74 -9.56 4.84
C GLU A 17 -9.77 -8.47 4.56
N ILE A 18 -9.86 -7.48 5.43
CA ILE A 18 -10.78 -6.36 5.27
C ILE A 18 -10.42 -5.56 4.02
N PHE A 19 -9.14 -5.28 3.83
CA PHE A 19 -8.68 -4.56 2.64
C PHE A 19 -9.00 -5.34 1.36
N LEU A 20 -8.70 -6.63 1.35
CA LEU A 20 -8.98 -7.48 0.18
C LEU A 20 -10.48 -7.46 -0.15
N SER A 21 -11.33 -7.64 0.85
CA SER A 21 -12.78 -7.61 0.66
C SER A 21 -13.24 -6.26 0.10
N ALA A 22 -12.73 -5.17 0.66
CA ALA A 22 -13.10 -3.83 0.22
C ALA A 22 -12.65 -3.56 -1.22
N ALA A 23 -11.44 -3.98 -1.58
CA ALA A 23 -10.92 -3.81 -2.92
C ALA A 23 -11.76 -4.58 -3.95
N LEU A 24 -12.11 -5.82 -3.64
CA LEU A 24 -12.93 -6.64 -4.53
C LEU A 24 -14.35 -6.12 -4.65
N GLU A 25 -14.86 -5.47 -3.61
CA GLU A 25 -16.18 -4.83 -3.69
C GLU A 25 -16.16 -3.61 -4.61
N VAL A 26 -15.04 -2.88 -4.65
CA VAL A 26 -14.89 -1.78 -5.58
C VAL A 26 -14.88 -2.29 -7.03
N SER A 27 -14.13 -3.36 -7.28
CA SER A 27 -14.02 -3.92 -8.63
C SER A 27 -13.58 -5.38 -8.57
N ASP A 28 -14.29 -6.24 -9.26
CA ASP A 28 -13.93 -7.65 -9.41
C ASP A 28 -12.75 -7.86 -10.36
N LYS A 29 -12.31 -6.81 -11.03
CA LYS A 29 -11.16 -6.85 -11.94
C LYS A 29 -9.84 -6.60 -11.25
N VAL A 30 -9.88 -6.17 -9.99
CA VAL A 30 -8.68 -5.87 -9.22
C VAL A 30 -8.04 -7.16 -8.74
N SER A 31 -6.73 -7.26 -8.88
CA SER A 31 -5.92 -8.35 -8.35
C SER A 31 -5.08 -7.82 -7.19
N VAL A 32 -5.25 -8.41 -6.02
CA VAL A 32 -4.53 -8.01 -4.81
C VAL A 32 -3.59 -9.14 -4.39
N GLU A 33 -2.30 -8.83 -4.31
CA GLU A 33 -1.32 -9.74 -3.74
C GLU A 33 -0.91 -9.20 -2.38
N GLY A 34 -1.20 -9.96 -1.32
CA GLY A 34 -0.96 -9.53 0.05
C GLY A 34 0.36 -10.02 0.60
N PHE A 35 1.00 -9.19 1.42
CA PHE A 35 2.23 -9.53 2.14
C PHE A 35 2.06 -9.12 3.59
N TYR A 36 2.56 -9.96 4.50
CA TYR A 36 2.46 -9.70 5.93
C TYR A 36 3.70 -9.05 6.50
N ASP A 37 4.73 -8.82 5.68
CA ASP A 37 5.91 -8.06 6.07
C ASP A 37 6.52 -7.38 4.86
N ALA A 38 7.23 -6.27 5.13
CA ALA A 38 7.80 -5.44 4.08
C ALA A 38 8.99 -6.09 3.39
N ARG A 39 9.77 -6.89 4.12
CA ARG A 39 10.95 -7.53 3.54
C ARG A 39 10.57 -8.54 2.48
N THR A 40 9.57 -9.38 2.73
CA THR A 40 9.09 -10.36 1.77
C THR A 40 8.56 -9.67 0.52
N ALA A 41 7.81 -8.58 0.71
CA ALA A 41 7.30 -7.81 -0.42
C ALA A 41 8.44 -7.22 -1.26
N LEU A 42 9.46 -6.66 -0.60
CA LEU A 42 10.60 -6.09 -1.31
C LEU A 42 11.37 -7.14 -2.09
N GLU A 43 11.59 -8.31 -1.50
CA GLU A 43 12.25 -9.42 -2.19
C GLU A 43 11.46 -9.87 -3.43
N LYS A 44 10.13 -9.93 -3.31
CA LYS A 44 9.27 -10.28 -4.43
C LYS A 44 9.38 -9.24 -5.54
N LEU A 45 9.34 -7.96 -5.19
CA LEU A 45 9.42 -6.86 -6.16
C LEU A 45 10.73 -6.89 -6.96
N THR A 46 11.84 -7.21 -6.32
CA THR A 46 13.14 -7.20 -6.99
C THR A 46 13.31 -8.33 -8.00
N GLY A 47 12.48 -9.37 -7.90
CA GLY A 47 12.53 -10.50 -8.83
C GLY A 47 11.49 -10.50 -9.93
N LEU A 48 10.64 -9.45 -10.00
CA LEU A 48 9.53 -9.43 -10.94
C LEU A 48 9.93 -8.84 -12.29
N GLU A 49 9.46 -9.47 -13.37
CA GLU A 49 9.52 -8.90 -14.71
C GLU A 49 8.47 -7.82 -14.91
N ALA A 50 7.26 -8.04 -14.35
CA ALA A 50 6.17 -7.10 -14.43
C ALA A 50 5.82 -6.62 -13.01
N LEU A 51 5.94 -5.32 -12.76
CA LEU A 51 5.69 -4.71 -11.46
C LEU A 51 4.19 -4.47 -11.25
N PRO A 52 3.73 -4.39 -9.98
CA PRO A 52 2.35 -4.02 -9.73
C PRO A 52 2.07 -2.58 -10.17
N ASP A 53 0.80 -2.26 -10.37
CA ASP A 53 0.38 -0.91 -10.70
C ASP A 53 0.55 0.06 -9.53
N ALA A 54 0.43 -0.45 -8.31
CA ALA A 54 0.59 0.34 -7.09
C ALA A 54 0.82 -0.56 -5.89
N ILE A 55 1.38 0.03 -4.84
CA ILE A 55 1.61 -0.63 -3.56
C ILE A 55 0.83 0.13 -2.49
N PHE A 56 -0.02 -0.59 -1.74
CA PHE A 56 -0.70 -0.04 -0.56
C PHE A 56 0.05 -0.53 0.66
N LEU A 57 0.60 0.37 1.44
CA LEU A 57 1.61 0.09 2.45
C LEU A 57 1.20 0.58 3.83
N ASP A 58 1.14 -0.33 4.81
CA ASP A 58 1.00 0.03 6.21
C ASP A 58 2.33 0.55 6.76
N LEU A 59 2.28 1.61 7.56
CA LEU A 59 3.50 2.21 8.12
C LEU A 59 4.05 1.44 9.32
N ASN A 60 3.18 0.85 10.13
CA ASN A 60 3.56 0.28 11.42
C ASN A 60 3.71 -1.23 11.34
N MET A 61 4.91 -1.70 10.98
CA MET A 61 5.22 -3.11 10.89
C MET A 61 6.53 -3.42 11.62
N PRO A 62 6.67 -4.64 12.19
CA PRO A 62 7.93 -5.03 12.81
C PRO A 62 9.02 -5.30 11.77
N ILE A 63 10.27 -5.35 12.19
CA ILE A 63 11.46 -5.67 11.42
C ILE A 63 11.81 -4.57 10.42
N MET A 64 11.03 -4.43 9.36
CA MET A 64 11.17 -3.32 8.40
C MET A 64 9.86 -2.56 8.40
N ASP A 65 9.86 -1.34 8.92
CA ASP A 65 8.65 -0.51 8.94
C ASP A 65 8.39 0.12 7.57
N GLY A 66 7.23 0.76 7.45
CA GLY A 66 6.81 1.36 6.19
C GLY A 66 7.74 2.47 5.69
N PHE A 67 8.36 3.23 6.60
CA PHE A 67 9.30 4.27 6.20
C PHE A 67 10.53 3.67 5.54
N GLU A 68 11.08 2.59 6.11
CA GLU A 68 12.25 1.93 5.56
C GLU A 68 11.93 1.28 4.20
N PHE A 69 10.80 0.64 4.09
CA PHE A 69 10.35 0.07 2.83
C PHE A 69 10.27 1.17 1.75
N LEU A 70 9.68 2.31 2.09
CA LEU A 70 9.53 3.43 1.17
C LEU A 70 10.90 3.95 0.70
N ARG A 71 11.86 4.07 1.61
CA ARG A 71 13.23 4.46 1.26
C ARG A 71 13.84 3.48 0.28
N GLN A 72 13.69 2.19 0.52
CA GLN A 72 14.25 1.15 -0.35
C GLN A 72 13.66 1.24 -1.76
N VAL A 73 12.35 1.44 -1.87
CA VAL A 73 11.69 1.59 -3.17
C VAL A 73 12.20 2.83 -3.90
N GLN A 74 12.31 3.96 -3.20
CA GLN A 74 12.75 5.20 -3.82
C GLN A 74 14.22 5.17 -4.24
N ASN A 75 15.05 4.39 -3.55
CA ASN A 75 16.46 4.26 -3.89
C ASN A 75 16.72 3.25 -5.01
N SER A 76 15.70 2.54 -5.46
CA SER A 76 15.80 1.56 -6.53
C SER A 76 15.37 2.19 -7.86
N THR A 77 16.25 2.22 -8.84
CA THR A 77 15.90 2.73 -10.18
C THR A 77 14.81 1.89 -10.83
N ALA A 78 14.74 0.60 -10.50
CA ALA A 78 13.70 -0.28 -11.03
C ALA A 78 12.34 -0.06 -10.39
N LEU A 79 12.28 0.39 -9.12
CA LEU A 79 11.05 0.46 -8.34
C LEU A 79 10.54 1.88 -8.09
N GLN A 80 11.39 2.89 -8.25
CA GLN A 80 11.06 4.25 -7.82
C GLN A 80 9.84 4.87 -8.49
N ASN A 81 9.41 4.33 -9.62
CA ASN A 81 8.24 4.84 -10.33
C ASN A 81 6.95 4.09 -10.00
N VAL A 82 7.02 3.04 -9.17
CA VAL A 82 5.81 2.35 -8.70
C VAL A 82 5.11 3.23 -7.66
N PRO A 83 3.84 3.61 -7.88
CA PRO A 83 3.14 4.42 -6.90
C PRO A 83 2.97 3.70 -5.57
N VAL A 84 3.22 4.41 -4.47
CA VAL A 84 3.04 3.89 -3.12
C VAL A 84 1.99 4.74 -2.40
N ILE A 85 0.92 4.09 -1.96
CA ILE A 85 -0.17 4.71 -1.21
C ILE A 85 -0.06 4.23 0.24
N ILE A 86 0.09 5.16 1.16
CA ILE A 86 0.26 4.83 2.57
C ILE A 86 -1.10 4.60 3.22
N LEU A 87 -1.18 3.56 4.06
CA LEU A 87 -2.31 3.31 4.94
C LEU A 87 -1.82 3.46 6.38
N SER A 88 -2.52 4.25 7.19
CA SER A 88 -2.09 4.51 8.57
C SER A 88 -3.29 4.82 9.44
N THR A 89 -3.23 4.40 10.71
CA THR A 89 -4.22 4.82 11.70
C THR A 89 -3.96 6.26 12.16
N SER A 90 -2.75 6.78 11.93
CA SER A 90 -2.41 8.15 12.29
C SER A 90 -2.79 9.11 11.18
N SER A 91 -3.38 10.25 11.56
CA SER A 91 -3.68 11.34 10.65
C SER A 91 -2.83 12.58 10.94
N HIS A 92 -1.76 12.43 11.73
CA HIS A 92 -0.88 13.55 12.05
C HIS A 92 -0.19 14.10 10.81
N GLN A 93 -0.19 15.42 10.69
CA GLN A 93 0.40 16.10 9.54
C GLN A 93 1.89 15.78 9.39
N ASP A 94 2.61 15.63 10.50
CA ASP A 94 4.03 15.27 10.47
C ASP A 94 4.27 13.92 9.79
N THR A 95 3.40 12.95 10.04
CA THR A 95 3.49 11.63 9.42
C THR A 95 3.22 11.73 7.92
N ILE A 96 2.18 12.48 7.53
CA ILE A 96 1.83 12.70 6.12
C ILE A 96 3.00 13.38 5.41
N ASP A 97 3.56 14.43 6.00
CA ASP A 97 4.67 15.17 5.42
C ASP A 97 5.91 14.29 5.26
N LYS A 98 6.21 13.45 6.25
CA LYS A 98 7.36 12.57 6.20
C LYS A 98 7.24 11.56 5.06
N THR A 99 6.07 10.92 4.91
CA THR A 99 5.87 9.96 3.83
C THR A 99 5.92 10.62 2.47
N THR A 100 5.38 11.82 2.35
CA THR A 100 5.43 12.58 1.11
C THR A 100 6.87 12.90 0.72
N ARG A 101 7.69 13.35 1.69
CA ARG A 101 9.11 13.62 1.45
C ARG A 101 9.89 12.37 1.06
N LEU A 102 9.46 11.20 1.54
CA LEU A 102 10.09 9.92 1.19
C LEU A 102 9.57 9.36 -0.12
N GLY A 103 8.68 10.06 -0.81
CA GLY A 103 8.25 9.68 -2.15
C GLY A 103 6.90 8.99 -2.25
N ALA A 104 6.11 8.96 -1.17
CA ALA A 104 4.76 8.39 -1.24
C ALA A 104 3.89 9.24 -2.17
N ASP A 105 3.02 8.57 -2.91
CA ASP A 105 2.14 9.20 -3.89
C ASP A 105 0.76 9.49 -3.31
N GLY A 106 0.41 8.87 -2.18
CA GLY A 106 -0.87 9.10 -1.54
C GLY A 106 -0.84 8.65 -0.09
N PHE A 107 -1.84 9.09 0.67
CA PHE A 107 -1.96 8.79 2.09
C PHE A 107 -3.44 8.58 2.42
N ILE A 108 -3.75 7.43 3.01
CA ILE A 108 -5.09 7.11 3.47
C ILE A 108 -5.04 6.87 4.98
N THR A 109 -5.82 7.65 5.73
CA THR A 109 -6.04 7.35 7.14
C THR A 109 -7.04 6.20 7.22
N LYS A 110 -6.65 5.09 7.87
CA LYS A 110 -7.50 3.91 7.97
C LYS A 110 -8.82 4.26 8.66
N PRO A 111 -9.97 4.09 7.98
CA PRO A 111 -11.25 4.32 8.62
C PRO A 111 -11.61 3.15 9.54
N SER A 112 -12.49 3.39 10.51
CA SER A 112 -13.00 2.33 11.39
C SER A 112 -14.19 1.60 10.78
N ASP A 113 -14.73 2.11 9.68
CA ASP A 113 -15.93 1.58 9.04
C ASP A 113 -15.59 0.98 7.68
N TYR A 114 -16.09 -0.25 7.44
CA TYR A 114 -15.83 -0.98 6.19
C TYR A 114 -16.34 -0.20 4.97
N ASN A 115 -17.55 0.36 5.04
CA ASN A 115 -18.12 1.10 3.91
C ASN A 115 -17.32 2.36 3.60
N ALA A 116 -16.75 2.99 4.61
CA ALA A 116 -15.86 4.13 4.42
C ALA A 116 -14.58 3.70 3.68
N LEU A 117 -14.05 2.54 4.00
CA LEU A 117 -12.87 2.02 3.31
C LEU A 117 -13.17 1.76 1.83
N VAL A 118 -14.31 1.14 1.53
CA VAL A 118 -14.74 0.92 0.14
C VAL A 118 -14.81 2.25 -0.61
N THR A 119 -15.43 3.25 -0.01
CA THR A 119 -15.57 4.58 -0.61
C THR A 119 -14.21 5.23 -0.89
N ILE A 120 -13.29 5.14 0.09
CA ILE A 120 -11.95 5.71 -0.04
C ILE A 120 -11.15 5.03 -1.15
N LEU A 121 -11.32 3.73 -1.33
CA LEU A 121 -10.58 2.98 -2.33
C LEU A 121 -11.07 3.17 -3.75
N ARG A 122 -12.32 3.62 -3.94
CA ARG A 122 -12.90 3.77 -5.28
C ARG A 122 -12.06 4.61 -6.25
N PRO A 123 -11.50 5.77 -5.85
CA PRO A 123 -10.72 6.57 -6.77
C PRO A 123 -9.43 5.89 -7.25
N TYR A 124 -8.93 4.92 -6.51
CA TYR A 124 -7.66 4.25 -6.81
C TYR A 124 -7.82 3.00 -7.67
N LEU A 125 -8.97 2.35 -7.62
CA LEU A 125 -9.14 1.00 -8.18
C LEU A 125 -10.09 0.99 -9.36
N ILE A 126 -9.87 0.06 -10.27
CA ILE A 126 -10.73 -0.16 -11.44
C ILE A 126 -11.78 -1.22 -11.12
#